data_c5aa05740cb8e6db4df25cadb9050e10
#
_entry.id   c5aa05740cb8e6db4df25cadb9050e10
#
_cell.length_a   1.000
_cell.length_b   1.000
_cell.length_c   1.000
_cell.angle_alpha   90.00
_cell.angle_beta   90.00
_cell.angle_gamma   90.00
#
_symmetry.space_group_name_H-M   'P 1'
#
loop_
_entity.id
_entity.type
_entity.pdbx_description
1 polymer ?
#
loop_
_entity_poly.entity_id
_entity_poly.type
_entity_poly.pdbx_seq_one_letter_code
_entity_poly.pdbx_strand_id
1 'polypeptide(L)'
;MTDTLSAPAVDTLTQLRAIEDPAELEARLVASAKALREDLIAAAPEAEKLTHIPPHIERKREDAGLFRMYIPREHGGLEVAPSTFAKVVIEIAKGDMGMAWNFCLAANHALMLANWFPVEIHEEVYDGGLFKAASMYAPTFTAEPVDGGWTLNGVVNYCSGIPYSTHFIGQARLPGKQENGAPRVALVLAPADTFEILDDWGRTLGLNASGSNSIKFDNAFLPSKYLIEDADLTFYNFTDGESPGSAAYGNPYYNARHMSSFAMMLGMITVGAAWGALDEYASLMVTRKTTVPPFIQRTLDPDFQRYYGAAKVQILKGEYAIRETWLEWERLATTSNGAGGNIFDDQADNLIGCVGRDVMLDMWDVVQELYKTIGSAASTKGERYERIFRDMAQAAGHRNPQLKDMAYRFIAKDDFGVPRF
;
A
#
# COMPACT_ATOMS: atom_id res chain seq x y z
N MET A 1 -14.38 -29.46 -27.62
CA MET A 1 -13.06 -28.83 -27.51
C MET A 1 -12.72 -28.84 -26.04
N THR A 2 -11.82 -29.71 -25.67
CA THR A 2 -11.42 -29.96 -24.28
C THR A 2 -10.51 -28.81 -23.83
N ASP A 3 -11.03 -28.02 -22.91
CA ASP A 3 -10.23 -27.04 -22.16
C ASP A 3 -9.09 -27.77 -21.44
N THR A 4 -7.87 -27.58 -21.93
CA THR A 4 -6.67 -27.98 -21.22
C THR A 4 -6.53 -27.04 -20.04
N LEU A 5 -7.00 -27.46 -18.90
CA LEU A 5 -6.69 -26.88 -17.60
C LEU A 5 -5.16 -26.82 -17.48
N SER A 6 -4.60 -25.60 -17.52
CA SER A 6 -3.21 -25.36 -17.20
C SER A 6 -2.91 -25.89 -15.81
N ALA A 7 -1.80 -26.62 -15.67
CA ALA A 7 -1.32 -27.13 -14.40
C ALA A 7 -1.17 -26.02 -13.36
N PRO A 8 -1.42 -26.29 -12.10
CA PRO A 8 -1.77 -25.29 -11.09
C PRO A 8 -0.58 -24.49 -10.58
N ALA A 9 -0.89 -23.28 -10.16
CA ALA A 9 -0.08 -22.32 -9.44
C ALA A 9 0.68 -22.83 -8.18
N VAL A 10 0.39 -24.03 -7.73
CA VAL A 10 1.08 -24.73 -6.62
C VAL A 10 2.60 -24.79 -6.82
N ASP A 11 3.06 -24.82 -8.06
CA ASP A 11 4.49 -24.95 -8.37
C ASP A 11 5.26 -23.64 -8.11
N THR A 12 4.69 -22.48 -8.46
CA THR A 12 5.37 -21.17 -8.30
C THR A 12 5.63 -20.85 -6.83
N LEU A 13 4.64 -20.99 -5.96
CA LEU A 13 4.80 -20.68 -4.53
C LEU A 13 5.79 -21.66 -3.86
N THR A 14 5.72 -22.94 -4.19
CA THR A 14 6.66 -23.95 -3.69
C THR A 14 8.09 -23.62 -4.10
N GLN A 15 8.31 -23.20 -5.35
CA GLN A 15 9.62 -22.77 -5.84
C GLN A 15 10.11 -21.50 -5.11
N LEU A 16 9.25 -20.49 -4.93
CA LEU A 16 9.62 -19.27 -4.20
C LEU A 16 10.01 -19.55 -2.75
N ARG A 17 9.27 -20.42 -2.07
CA ARG A 17 9.56 -20.80 -0.67
C ARG A 17 10.85 -21.59 -0.51
N ALA A 18 11.27 -22.31 -1.54
CA ALA A 18 12.55 -23.06 -1.55
C ALA A 18 13.77 -22.16 -1.72
N ILE A 19 13.60 -20.90 -2.10
CA ILE A 19 14.69 -19.94 -2.24
C ILE A 19 15.11 -19.46 -0.86
N GLU A 20 16.34 -19.74 -0.47
CA GLU A 20 16.93 -19.30 0.81
C GLU A 20 17.65 -17.95 0.67
N ASP A 21 18.26 -17.68 -0.50
CA ASP A 21 18.94 -16.40 -0.78
C ASP A 21 17.93 -15.26 -0.96
N PRO A 22 17.92 -14.26 -0.07
CA PRO A 22 17.00 -13.11 -0.18
C PRO A 22 17.15 -12.32 -1.48
N ALA A 23 18.35 -12.25 -2.05
CA ALA A 23 18.59 -11.52 -3.30
C ALA A 23 18.01 -12.27 -4.51
N GLU A 24 18.08 -13.59 -4.51
CA GLU A 24 17.44 -14.43 -5.53
C GLU A 24 15.91 -14.35 -5.42
N LEU A 25 15.37 -14.45 -4.20
CA LEU A 25 13.93 -14.32 -3.95
C LEU A 25 13.41 -12.95 -4.41
N GLU A 26 14.12 -11.87 -4.07
CA GLU A 26 13.82 -10.52 -4.57
C GLU A 26 13.79 -10.48 -6.10
N ALA A 27 14.84 -10.97 -6.76
CA ALA A 27 14.93 -10.96 -8.22
C ALA A 27 13.75 -11.71 -8.86
N ARG A 28 13.34 -12.85 -8.30
CA ARG A 28 12.18 -13.64 -8.78
C ARG A 28 10.87 -12.90 -8.60
N LEU A 29 10.61 -12.30 -7.44
CA LEU A 29 9.38 -11.55 -7.16
C LEU A 29 9.27 -10.30 -8.03
N VAL A 30 10.35 -9.56 -8.21
CA VAL A 30 10.40 -8.40 -9.10
C VAL A 30 10.17 -8.83 -10.56
N ALA A 31 10.75 -9.96 -11.00
CA ALA A 31 10.51 -10.49 -12.34
C ALA A 31 9.04 -10.90 -12.53
N SER A 32 8.41 -11.53 -11.54
CA SER A 32 6.98 -11.86 -11.55
C SER A 32 6.10 -10.62 -11.67
N ALA A 33 6.40 -9.58 -10.91
CA ALA A 33 5.68 -8.30 -10.99
C ALA A 33 5.84 -7.62 -12.37
N LYS A 34 7.05 -7.65 -12.95
CA LYS A 34 7.30 -7.14 -14.31
C LYS A 34 6.51 -7.90 -15.36
N ALA A 35 6.40 -9.21 -15.23
CA ALA A 35 5.66 -10.05 -16.16
C ALA A 35 4.15 -9.72 -16.19
N LEU A 36 3.59 -9.22 -15.08
CA LEU A 36 2.19 -8.80 -14.99
C LEU A 36 1.91 -7.44 -15.64
N ARG A 37 2.93 -6.64 -15.98
CA ARG A 37 2.74 -5.25 -16.39
C ARG A 37 1.79 -5.09 -17.58
N GLU A 38 1.99 -5.85 -18.65
CA GLU A 38 1.14 -5.76 -19.86
C GLU A 38 -0.29 -6.21 -19.59
N ASP A 39 -0.47 -7.24 -18.75
CA ASP A 39 -1.80 -7.68 -18.32
C ASP A 39 -2.53 -6.58 -17.53
N LEU A 40 -1.82 -5.90 -16.61
CA LEU A 40 -2.38 -4.79 -15.83
C LEU A 40 -2.78 -3.61 -16.71
N ILE A 41 -1.92 -3.23 -17.68
CA ILE A 41 -2.22 -2.17 -18.64
C ILE A 41 -3.46 -2.52 -19.46
N ALA A 42 -3.53 -3.75 -19.98
CA ALA A 42 -4.64 -4.21 -20.80
C ALA A 42 -5.96 -4.31 -20.02
N ALA A 43 -5.89 -4.71 -18.75
CA ALA A 43 -7.07 -4.86 -17.88
C ALA A 43 -7.57 -3.55 -17.26
N ALA A 44 -6.78 -2.47 -17.29
CA ALA A 44 -7.10 -1.20 -16.63
C ALA A 44 -8.47 -0.59 -17.07
N PRO A 45 -8.88 -0.61 -18.36
CA PRO A 45 -10.20 -0.15 -18.75
C PRO A 45 -11.36 -0.98 -18.17
N GLU A 46 -11.16 -2.29 -18.03
CA GLU A 46 -12.12 -3.19 -17.38
C GLU A 46 -12.19 -2.92 -15.88
N ALA A 47 -11.03 -2.81 -15.22
CA ALA A 47 -10.93 -2.52 -13.79
C ALA A 47 -11.59 -1.19 -13.42
N GLU A 48 -11.39 -0.14 -14.23
CA GLU A 48 -12.04 1.15 -14.03
C GLU A 48 -13.58 1.03 -14.11
N LYS A 49 -14.09 0.23 -15.04
CA LYS A 49 -15.52 -0.01 -15.20
C LYS A 49 -16.11 -0.87 -14.09
N LEU A 50 -15.38 -1.89 -13.63
CA LEU A 50 -15.77 -2.75 -12.51
C LEU A 50 -15.64 -2.05 -11.17
N THR A 51 -14.89 -0.96 -11.10
CA THR A 51 -14.51 -0.26 -9.86
C THR A 51 -13.62 -1.07 -8.90
N HIS A 52 -13.10 -2.17 -9.36
CA HIS A 52 -12.13 -3.04 -8.67
C HIS A 52 -11.33 -3.84 -9.70
N ILE A 53 -10.30 -4.53 -9.22
CA ILE A 53 -9.49 -5.38 -10.10
C ILE A 53 -10.32 -6.53 -10.70
N PRO A 54 -10.14 -6.87 -12.00
CA PRO A 54 -10.79 -8.03 -12.59
C PRO A 54 -10.34 -9.35 -11.95
N PRO A 55 -11.26 -10.31 -11.73
CA PRO A 55 -10.95 -11.58 -11.03
C PRO A 55 -9.79 -12.37 -11.64
N HIS A 56 -9.64 -12.33 -12.96
CA HIS A 56 -8.56 -13.04 -13.64
C HIS A 56 -7.17 -12.41 -13.39
N ILE A 57 -7.10 -11.11 -13.15
CA ILE A 57 -5.86 -10.41 -12.79
C ILE A 57 -5.54 -10.62 -11.31
N GLU A 58 -6.57 -10.62 -10.44
CA GLU A 58 -6.38 -10.94 -9.03
C GLU A 58 -5.76 -12.33 -8.86
N ARG A 59 -6.30 -13.33 -9.55
CA ARG A 59 -5.72 -14.69 -9.55
C ARG A 59 -4.26 -14.71 -10.01
N LYS A 60 -3.91 -14.01 -11.09
CA LYS A 60 -2.53 -13.94 -11.55
C LYS A 60 -1.57 -13.39 -10.49
N ARG A 61 -2.00 -12.41 -9.68
CA ARG A 61 -1.21 -11.87 -8.58
C ARG A 61 -1.07 -12.87 -7.42
N GLU A 62 -2.15 -13.60 -7.11
CA GLU A 62 -2.12 -14.67 -6.12
C GLU A 62 -1.20 -15.82 -6.56
N ASP A 63 -1.34 -16.27 -7.80
CA ASP A 63 -0.54 -17.33 -8.41
C ASP A 63 0.95 -16.97 -8.45
N ALA A 64 1.27 -15.69 -8.62
CA ALA A 64 2.63 -15.17 -8.54
C ALA A 64 3.21 -15.11 -7.10
N GLY A 65 2.44 -15.48 -6.09
CA GLY A 65 2.85 -15.49 -4.68
C GLY A 65 2.95 -14.10 -4.03
N LEU A 66 2.48 -13.05 -4.69
CA LEU A 66 2.73 -11.66 -4.27
C LEU A 66 2.05 -11.30 -2.94
N PHE A 67 0.90 -11.90 -2.62
CA PHE A 67 0.22 -11.70 -1.33
C PHE A 67 0.85 -12.47 -0.16
N ARG A 68 1.88 -13.28 -0.43
CA ARG A 68 2.61 -14.05 0.58
C ARG A 68 3.86 -13.36 1.11
N MET A 69 4.17 -12.18 0.59
CA MET A 69 5.45 -11.52 0.84
C MET A 69 5.72 -11.21 2.31
N TYR A 70 4.71 -10.78 3.08
CA TYR A 70 4.84 -10.46 4.51
C TYR A 70 4.27 -11.53 5.45
N ILE A 71 3.69 -12.60 4.92
CA ILE A 71 3.24 -13.72 5.74
C ILE A 71 4.47 -14.47 6.25
N PRO A 72 4.52 -14.86 7.54
CA PRO A 72 5.63 -15.63 8.10
C PRO A 72 5.86 -16.95 7.35
N ARG A 73 7.14 -17.38 7.25
CA ARG A 73 7.50 -18.63 6.55
C ARG A 73 6.84 -19.86 7.16
N GLU A 74 6.66 -19.88 8.48
CA GLU A 74 5.98 -20.96 9.21
C GLU A 74 4.53 -21.16 8.72
N HIS A 75 3.87 -20.06 8.30
CA HIS A 75 2.50 -20.08 7.78
C HIS A 75 2.46 -20.09 6.24
N GLY A 76 3.51 -20.54 5.59
CA GLY A 76 3.54 -20.66 4.13
C GLY A 76 3.82 -19.36 3.37
N GLY A 77 4.27 -18.33 4.06
CA GLY A 77 4.68 -17.06 3.49
C GLY A 77 6.13 -17.03 2.98
N LEU A 78 6.54 -15.85 2.52
CA LEU A 78 7.87 -15.58 1.97
C LEU A 78 8.74 -14.73 2.91
N GLU A 79 8.12 -13.98 3.80
CA GLU A 79 8.76 -13.18 4.86
C GLU A 79 9.88 -12.27 4.34
N VAL A 80 9.58 -11.52 3.27
CA VAL A 80 10.56 -10.68 2.59
C VAL A 80 10.82 -9.36 3.32
N ALA A 81 11.98 -8.75 3.04
CA ALA A 81 12.30 -7.41 3.50
C ALA A 81 11.37 -6.34 2.86
N PRO A 82 11.02 -5.25 3.58
CA PRO A 82 10.21 -4.16 3.07
C PRO A 82 10.77 -3.49 1.80
N SER A 83 12.09 -3.40 1.66
CA SER A 83 12.73 -2.91 0.43
C SER A 83 12.45 -3.78 -0.79
N THR A 84 12.35 -5.10 -0.62
CA THR A 84 11.91 -6.04 -1.67
C THR A 84 10.45 -5.80 -2.05
N PHE A 85 9.58 -5.64 -1.06
CA PHE A 85 8.17 -5.32 -1.29
C PHE A 85 8.00 -4.01 -2.07
N ALA A 86 8.78 -2.98 -1.71
CA ALA A 86 8.75 -1.70 -2.41
C ALA A 86 9.07 -1.83 -3.90
N LYS A 87 10.09 -2.62 -4.26
CA LYS A 87 10.44 -2.88 -5.67
C LYS A 87 9.32 -3.56 -6.44
N VAL A 88 8.64 -4.53 -5.81
CA VAL A 88 7.50 -5.23 -6.41
C VAL A 88 6.33 -4.27 -6.62
N VAL A 89 5.97 -3.46 -5.62
CA VAL A 89 4.88 -2.48 -5.73
C VAL A 89 5.16 -1.45 -6.83
N ILE A 90 6.38 -0.94 -6.93
CA ILE A 90 6.79 -0.02 -8.01
C ILE A 90 6.55 -0.67 -9.38
N GLU A 91 6.90 -1.94 -9.58
CA GLU A 91 6.69 -2.64 -10.86
C GLU A 91 5.19 -2.85 -11.17
N ILE A 92 4.37 -3.20 -10.19
CA ILE A 92 2.91 -3.30 -10.36
C ILE A 92 2.31 -1.94 -10.73
N ALA A 93 2.72 -0.87 -10.04
CA ALA A 93 2.23 0.49 -10.26
C ALA A 93 2.61 1.08 -11.62
N LYS A 94 3.69 0.60 -12.25
CA LYS A 94 4.02 0.91 -13.65
C LYS A 94 2.96 0.40 -14.63
N GLY A 95 2.26 -0.66 -14.29
CA GLY A 95 1.14 -1.20 -15.07
C GLY A 95 -0.14 -0.40 -14.85
N ASP A 96 -0.61 -0.35 -13.59
CA ASP A 96 -1.81 0.39 -13.21
C ASP A 96 -1.73 0.80 -11.72
N MET A 97 -2.00 2.08 -11.46
CA MET A 97 -1.89 2.66 -10.12
C MET A 97 -3.00 2.20 -9.18
N GLY A 98 -4.24 2.11 -9.66
CA GLY A 98 -5.38 1.70 -8.83
C GLY A 98 -5.27 0.24 -8.39
N MET A 99 -4.81 -0.64 -9.29
CA MET A 99 -4.54 -2.04 -8.98
C MET A 99 -3.31 -2.23 -8.08
N ALA A 100 -2.29 -1.35 -8.18
CA ALA A 100 -1.16 -1.34 -7.25
C ALA A 100 -1.57 -0.84 -5.87
N TRP A 101 -2.47 0.13 -5.80
CA TRP A 101 -2.99 0.70 -4.56
C TRP A 101 -3.63 -0.38 -3.69
N ASN A 102 -4.57 -1.14 -4.25
CA ASN A 102 -5.20 -2.21 -3.49
C ASN A 102 -4.24 -3.33 -3.11
N PHE A 103 -3.32 -3.72 -4.02
CA PHE A 103 -2.31 -4.75 -3.76
C PHE A 103 -1.41 -4.36 -2.59
N CYS A 104 -0.85 -3.17 -2.67
CA CYS A 104 0.09 -2.66 -1.67
C CYS A 104 -0.53 -2.65 -0.27
N LEU A 105 -1.75 -2.12 -0.14
CA LEU A 105 -2.43 -2.05 1.14
C LEU A 105 -2.83 -3.45 1.63
N ALA A 106 -3.48 -4.25 0.80
CA ALA A 106 -3.96 -5.58 1.20
C ALA A 106 -2.82 -6.53 1.64
N ALA A 107 -1.69 -6.50 0.95
CA ALA A 107 -0.53 -7.34 1.27
C ALA A 107 0.24 -6.83 2.50
N ASN A 108 0.37 -5.50 2.66
CA ASN A 108 1.10 -4.92 3.79
C ASN A 108 0.42 -5.18 5.15
N HIS A 109 -0.88 -5.35 5.18
CA HIS A 109 -1.59 -5.59 6.44
C HIS A 109 -1.26 -6.95 7.08
N ALA A 110 -0.61 -7.87 6.38
CA ALA A 110 -0.02 -9.07 7.01
C ALA A 110 1.08 -8.69 8.02
N LEU A 111 1.87 -7.64 7.73
CA LEU A 111 2.84 -7.09 8.68
C LEU A 111 2.15 -6.53 9.93
N MET A 112 1.04 -5.84 9.74
CA MET A 112 0.25 -5.25 10.82
C MET A 112 -0.43 -6.34 11.70
N LEU A 113 -0.95 -7.40 11.07
CA LEU A 113 -1.49 -8.55 11.80
C LEU A 113 -0.43 -9.18 12.69
N ALA A 114 0.75 -9.50 12.13
CA ALA A 114 1.85 -10.10 12.87
C ALA A 114 2.36 -9.19 14.01
N ASN A 115 2.32 -7.89 13.82
CA ASN A 115 2.80 -6.93 14.79
C ASN A 115 1.88 -6.78 16.01
N TRP A 116 0.56 -6.80 15.82
CA TRP A 116 -0.39 -6.44 16.87
C TRP A 116 -1.13 -7.63 17.49
N PHE A 117 -1.45 -8.65 16.71
CA PHE A 117 -2.32 -9.73 17.20
C PHE A 117 -1.53 -10.88 17.81
N PRO A 118 -2.14 -11.62 18.77
CA PRO A 118 -1.52 -12.81 19.35
C PRO A 118 -1.27 -13.91 18.31
N VAL A 119 -0.28 -14.79 18.60
CA VAL A 119 0.15 -15.87 17.67
C VAL A 119 -0.99 -16.84 17.36
N GLU A 120 -1.89 -17.08 18.29
CA GLU A 120 -3.05 -17.94 18.11
C GLU A 120 -4.00 -17.39 16.99
N ILE A 121 -4.02 -16.07 16.82
CA ILE A 121 -4.74 -15.44 15.70
C ILE A 121 -3.95 -15.60 14.40
N HIS A 122 -2.62 -15.53 14.44
CA HIS A 122 -1.79 -15.77 13.26
C HIS A 122 -2.01 -17.18 12.72
N GLU A 123 -1.98 -18.20 13.58
CA GLU A 123 -2.23 -19.60 13.23
C GLU A 123 -3.59 -19.77 12.54
N GLU A 124 -4.64 -19.17 13.11
CA GLU A 124 -6.00 -19.26 12.58
C GLU A 124 -6.18 -18.52 11.24
N VAL A 125 -5.64 -17.30 11.15
CA VAL A 125 -5.83 -16.41 10.00
C VAL A 125 -4.98 -16.82 8.81
N TYR A 126 -3.78 -17.31 9.05
CA TYR A 126 -2.88 -17.77 7.99
C TYR A 126 -3.11 -19.25 7.62
N ASP A 127 -3.93 -19.99 8.35
CA ASP A 127 -4.33 -21.35 7.94
C ASP A 127 -5.04 -21.27 6.57
N GLY A 128 -4.55 -22.02 5.60
CA GLY A 128 -4.95 -21.85 4.20
C GLY A 128 -4.14 -20.80 3.42
N GLY A 129 -3.29 -20.04 4.11
CA GLY A 129 -2.12 -19.35 3.57
C GLY A 129 -2.37 -18.11 2.73
N LEU A 130 -3.56 -17.53 2.70
CA LEU A 130 -3.83 -16.29 1.99
C LEU A 130 -4.52 -15.29 2.92
N PHE A 131 -3.77 -14.31 3.38
CA PHE A 131 -4.29 -13.17 4.11
C PHE A 131 -4.24 -11.91 3.26
N LYS A 132 -5.38 -11.26 3.11
CA LYS A 132 -5.54 -9.94 2.49
C LYS A 132 -6.49 -9.13 3.36
N ALA A 133 -6.11 -7.94 3.76
CA ALA A 133 -6.99 -7.09 4.54
C ALA A 133 -7.07 -5.69 3.95
N ALA A 134 -8.28 -5.13 3.87
CA ALA A 134 -8.48 -3.70 3.74
C ALA A 134 -8.38 -3.04 5.11
N SER A 135 -8.09 -1.74 5.17
CA SER A 135 -8.00 -1.03 6.46
C SER A 135 -8.54 0.39 6.44
N MET A 136 -8.88 0.86 7.65
CA MET A 136 -9.14 2.26 7.94
C MET A 136 -8.68 2.59 9.37
N TYR A 137 -7.84 3.62 9.51
CA TYR A 137 -7.33 4.00 10.82
C TYR A 137 -8.24 4.93 11.61
N ALA A 138 -9.04 5.76 10.92
CA ALA A 138 -9.99 6.62 11.63
C ALA A 138 -11.07 5.75 12.31
N PRO A 139 -11.31 5.91 13.63
CA PRO A 139 -12.30 5.13 14.34
C PRO A 139 -13.72 5.64 14.03
N THR A 140 -14.29 5.19 12.91
CA THR A 140 -15.59 5.65 12.40
C THR A 140 -16.75 4.75 12.83
N PHE A 141 -16.47 3.56 13.36
CA PHE A 141 -17.44 2.61 13.88
C PHE A 141 -17.23 2.37 15.39
N THR A 142 -18.21 1.73 16.04
CA THR A 142 -18.19 1.43 17.48
C THR A 142 -18.07 -0.07 17.75
N ALA A 143 -17.47 -0.42 18.88
CA ALA A 143 -17.50 -1.76 19.45
C ALA A 143 -18.03 -1.69 20.88
N GLU A 144 -19.16 -2.35 21.13
CA GLU A 144 -19.81 -2.43 22.44
C GLU A 144 -19.62 -3.83 23.03
N PRO A 145 -19.21 -3.98 24.30
CA PRO A 145 -18.96 -5.27 24.90
C PRO A 145 -20.26 -6.08 25.07
N VAL A 146 -20.19 -7.37 24.74
CA VAL A 146 -21.26 -8.35 24.96
C VAL A 146 -20.66 -9.66 25.49
N ASP A 147 -21.49 -10.59 25.90
CA ASP A 147 -20.99 -11.88 26.38
C ASP A 147 -20.19 -12.60 25.28
N GLY A 148 -18.95 -12.95 25.59
CA GLY A 148 -18.01 -13.65 24.69
C GLY A 148 -17.37 -12.78 23.59
N GLY A 149 -17.67 -11.47 23.49
CA GLY A 149 -17.12 -10.64 22.43
C GLY A 149 -17.62 -9.21 22.40
N TRP A 150 -17.82 -8.71 21.20
CA TRP A 150 -18.17 -7.34 20.89
C TRP A 150 -19.28 -7.27 19.83
N THR A 151 -20.14 -6.27 19.93
CA THR A 151 -21.08 -5.92 18.86
C THR A 151 -20.53 -4.70 18.12
N LEU A 152 -20.33 -4.85 16.80
CA LEU A 152 -19.82 -3.78 15.95
C LEU A 152 -20.96 -3.06 15.22
N ASN A 153 -20.91 -1.72 15.19
CA ASN A 153 -21.89 -0.89 14.48
C ASN A 153 -21.23 0.31 13.80
N GLY A 154 -21.62 0.58 12.55
CA GLY A 154 -21.19 1.75 11.81
C GLY A 154 -20.85 1.48 10.36
N VAL A 155 -20.46 2.56 9.66
CA VAL A 155 -20.00 2.53 8.27
C VAL A 155 -18.55 3.03 8.22
N VAL A 156 -17.71 2.31 7.49
CA VAL A 156 -16.29 2.61 7.35
C VAL A 156 -15.99 2.90 5.88
N ASN A 157 -15.50 4.07 5.58
CA ASN A 157 -15.12 4.48 4.23
C ASN A 157 -13.66 4.98 4.29
N TYR A 158 -12.85 4.71 3.32
CA TYR A 158 -12.92 3.84 2.17
C TYR A 158 -11.96 2.69 2.39
N CYS A 159 -12.41 1.45 2.15
CA CYS A 159 -11.65 0.26 2.46
C CYS A 159 -11.01 -0.31 1.18
N SER A 160 -9.84 0.20 0.80
CA SER A 160 -9.18 -0.17 -0.46
C SER A 160 -8.88 -1.67 -0.55
N GLY A 161 -9.33 -2.31 -1.62
CA GLY A 161 -9.15 -3.74 -1.85
C GLY A 161 -10.15 -4.65 -1.15
N ILE A 162 -11.18 -4.10 -0.49
CA ILE A 162 -12.15 -4.89 0.29
C ILE A 162 -12.89 -5.96 -0.52
N PRO A 163 -13.18 -5.82 -1.83
CA PRO A 163 -13.87 -6.88 -2.58
C PRO A 163 -13.13 -8.21 -2.62
N TYR A 164 -11.82 -8.23 -2.40
CA TYR A 164 -10.99 -9.43 -2.38
C TYR A 164 -10.27 -9.66 -1.06
N SER A 165 -10.62 -8.90 -0.03
CA SER A 165 -10.04 -9.05 1.29
C SER A 165 -10.68 -10.21 2.05
N THR A 166 -9.86 -10.97 2.76
CA THR A 166 -10.31 -12.01 3.69
C THR A 166 -10.74 -11.41 5.02
N HIS A 167 -10.18 -10.24 5.36
CA HIS A 167 -10.42 -9.53 6.59
C HIS A 167 -10.45 -8.01 6.37
N PHE A 168 -11.03 -7.31 7.32
CA PHE A 168 -10.84 -5.88 7.54
C PHE A 168 -10.04 -5.68 8.82
N ILE A 169 -9.07 -4.75 8.82
CA ILE A 169 -8.31 -4.36 10.01
C ILE A 169 -8.43 -2.85 10.22
N GLY A 170 -8.85 -2.40 11.41
CA GLY A 170 -9.06 -0.98 11.64
C GLY A 170 -9.42 -0.66 13.07
N GLN A 171 -9.68 0.63 13.35
CA GLN A 171 -9.93 1.11 14.70
C GLN A 171 -11.42 1.37 14.97
N ALA A 172 -11.93 0.78 16.05
CA ALA A 172 -13.26 1.04 16.59
C ALA A 172 -13.18 2.00 17.77
N ARG A 173 -14.25 2.75 18.03
CA ARG A 173 -14.45 3.47 19.27
C ARG A 173 -15.02 2.53 20.34
N LEU A 174 -14.43 2.54 21.51
CA LEU A 174 -14.93 1.86 22.70
C LEU A 174 -15.78 2.80 23.58
N PRO A 175 -16.64 2.25 24.45
CA PRO A 175 -17.30 3.03 25.49
C PRO A 175 -16.31 3.70 26.44
N GLY A 176 -16.68 4.88 26.93
CA GLY A 176 -15.88 5.63 27.92
C GLY A 176 -14.76 6.48 27.27
N LYS A 177 -13.87 6.93 28.14
CA LYS A 177 -12.74 7.81 27.79
C LYS A 177 -11.47 7.33 28.50
N GLN A 178 -10.33 7.66 27.92
CA GLN A 178 -9.03 7.53 28.56
C GLN A 178 -8.88 8.54 29.73
N GLU A 179 -7.89 8.36 30.59
CA GLU A 179 -7.60 9.27 31.71
C GLU A 179 -7.39 10.73 31.28
N ASN A 180 -6.77 10.93 30.10
CA ASN A 180 -6.54 12.24 29.48
C ASN A 180 -7.80 12.85 28.82
N GLY A 181 -8.93 12.14 28.86
CA GLY A 181 -10.21 12.58 28.26
C GLY A 181 -10.36 12.24 26.77
N ALA A 182 -9.37 11.63 26.14
CA ALA A 182 -9.47 11.17 24.76
C ALA A 182 -10.45 9.98 24.62
N PRO A 183 -11.04 9.75 23.43
CA PRO A 183 -11.81 8.54 23.17
C PRO A 183 -10.96 7.28 23.37
N ARG A 184 -11.54 6.23 23.96
CA ARG A 184 -10.94 4.90 23.91
C ARG A 184 -11.12 4.31 22.52
N VAL A 185 -10.08 3.66 22.01
CA VAL A 185 -10.08 2.97 20.71
C VAL A 185 -9.58 1.55 20.86
N ALA A 186 -10.03 0.67 19.97
CA ALA A 186 -9.55 -0.70 19.88
C ALA A 186 -9.09 -0.98 18.47
N LEU A 187 -8.10 -1.85 18.32
CA LEU A 187 -7.75 -2.44 17.03
C LEU A 187 -8.62 -3.69 16.81
N VAL A 188 -9.27 -3.74 15.66
CA VAL A 188 -10.22 -4.78 15.27
C VAL A 188 -9.70 -5.52 14.05
N LEU A 189 -9.75 -6.84 14.08
CA LEU A 189 -9.58 -7.72 12.93
C LEU A 189 -10.91 -8.41 12.65
N ALA A 190 -11.63 -7.96 11.63
CA ALA A 190 -12.96 -8.46 11.29
C ALA A 190 -12.91 -9.41 10.09
N PRO A 191 -13.26 -10.70 10.22
CA PRO A 191 -13.43 -11.61 9.08
C PRO A 191 -14.46 -11.09 8.08
N ALA A 192 -14.35 -11.47 6.81
CA ALA A 192 -15.17 -10.94 5.72
C ALA A 192 -16.68 -11.21 5.87
N ASP A 193 -17.08 -12.22 6.64
CA ASP A 193 -18.47 -12.54 6.94
C ASP A 193 -19.11 -11.68 8.05
N THR A 194 -18.34 -10.79 8.69
CA THR A 194 -18.83 -9.91 9.77
C THR A 194 -19.33 -8.55 9.26
N PHE A 195 -19.17 -8.23 7.99
CA PHE A 195 -19.55 -6.94 7.42
C PHE A 195 -20.20 -7.08 6.03
N GLU A 196 -20.98 -6.09 5.66
CA GLU A 196 -21.52 -5.91 4.31
C GLU A 196 -20.61 -4.95 3.52
N ILE A 197 -20.26 -5.31 2.28
CA ILE A 197 -19.57 -4.40 1.35
C ILE A 197 -20.62 -3.59 0.60
N LEU A 198 -20.51 -2.26 0.65
CA LEU A 198 -21.45 -1.35 0.00
C LEU A 198 -21.02 -1.08 -1.45
N ASP A 199 -21.98 -1.00 -2.36
CA ASP A 199 -21.73 -0.64 -3.77
C ASP A 199 -21.69 0.89 -3.94
N ASP A 200 -20.65 1.54 -3.41
CA ASP A 200 -20.53 3.00 -3.34
C ASP A 200 -19.22 3.55 -3.91
N TRP A 201 -18.33 2.69 -4.42
CA TRP A 201 -17.07 3.11 -5.05
C TRP A 201 -17.22 3.40 -6.55
N GLY A 202 -16.23 4.15 -7.12
CA GLY A 202 -16.18 4.44 -8.58
C GLY A 202 -16.74 5.80 -8.98
N ARG A 203 -17.10 6.66 -8.01
CA ARG A 203 -17.56 8.03 -8.27
C ARG A 203 -16.49 9.10 -8.02
N THR A 204 -15.30 8.69 -7.64
CA THR A 204 -14.15 9.58 -7.43
C THR A 204 -13.46 9.92 -8.75
N LEU A 205 -12.59 10.93 -8.71
CA LEU A 205 -11.86 11.39 -9.90
C LEU A 205 -10.99 10.29 -10.51
N GLY A 206 -10.31 9.51 -9.66
CA GLY A 206 -9.41 8.43 -10.03
C GLY A 206 -9.39 7.31 -9.00
N LEU A 207 -8.44 6.39 -9.12
CA LEU A 207 -8.26 5.19 -8.31
C LEU A 207 -9.49 4.26 -8.36
N ASN A 208 -10.29 4.31 -9.41
CA ASN A 208 -11.49 3.49 -9.52
C ASN A 208 -11.18 1.99 -9.43
N ALA A 209 -10.07 1.54 -10.02
CA ALA A 209 -9.64 0.15 -9.98
C ALA A 209 -9.21 -0.36 -8.58
N SER A 210 -9.14 0.52 -7.57
CA SER A 210 -8.68 0.16 -6.23
C SER A 210 -9.69 -0.64 -5.40
N GLY A 211 -10.98 -0.67 -5.78
CA GLY A 211 -12.02 -1.35 -5.01
C GLY A 211 -12.12 -0.80 -3.58
N SER A 212 -12.18 0.54 -3.44
CA SER A 212 -12.20 1.18 -2.11
C SER A 212 -13.62 1.39 -1.59
N ASN A 213 -14.44 0.34 -1.70
CA ASN A 213 -15.82 0.35 -1.21
C ASN A 213 -15.87 0.58 0.30
N SER A 214 -16.97 1.15 0.77
CA SER A 214 -17.30 1.18 2.19
C SER A 214 -17.76 -0.19 2.67
N ILE A 215 -17.59 -0.43 3.99
CA ILE A 215 -18.18 -1.57 4.68
C ILE A 215 -19.15 -1.10 5.74
N LYS A 216 -20.16 -1.92 6.04
CA LYS A 216 -21.15 -1.68 7.10
C LYS A 216 -21.12 -2.82 8.10
N PHE A 217 -20.96 -2.47 9.37
CA PHE A 217 -21.26 -3.34 10.49
C PHE A 217 -22.69 -3.02 10.98
N ASP A 218 -23.52 -4.04 11.11
CA ASP A 218 -24.91 -3.92 11.56
C ASP A 218 -25.21 -4.93 12.66
N ASN A 219 -24.97 -4.54 13.91
CA ASN A 219 -25.00 -5.41 15.07
C ASN A 219 -24.15 -6.68 14.88
N ALA A 220 -23.00 -6.54 14.22
CA ALA A 220 -22.13 -7.66 13.89
C ALA A 220 -21.40 -8.16 15.15
N PHE A 221 -21.51 -9.44 15.45
CA PHE A 221 -20.79 -10.06 16.56
C PHE A 221 -19.35 -10.34 16.14
N LEU A 222 -18.40 -9.92 17.01
CA LEU A 222 -16.98 -10.21 16.88
C LEU A 222 -16.48 -10.91 18.15
N PRO A 223 -15.92 -12.14 18.09
CA PRO A 223 -15.29 -12.80 19.25
C PRO A 223 -14.19 -11.94 19.89
N SER A 224 -14.08 -11.99 21.22
CA SER A 224 -13.13 -11.16 21.98
C SER A 224 -11.69 -11.21 21.49
N LYS A 225 -11.24 -12.37 20.98
CA LYS A 225 -9.86 -12.60 20.50
C LYS A 225 -9.48 -11.75 19.29
N TYR A 226 -10.44 -11.22 18.54
CA TYR A 226 -10.20 -10.39 17.34
C TYR A 226 -10.19 -8.89 17.61
N LEU A 227 -10.22 -8.49 18.88
CA LEU A 227 -10.17 -7.08 19.26
C LEU A 227 -9.13 -6.87 20.37
N ILE A 228 -8.28 -5.85 20.17
CA ILE A 228 -7.28 -5.42 21.16
C ILE A 228 -7.74 -4.09 21.70
N GLU A 229 -8.15 -4.07 22.98
CA GLU A 229 -8.61 -2.84 23.65
C GLU A 229 -7.46 -1.86 23.84
N ASP A 230 -7.80 -0.57 23.80
CA ASP A 230 -6.89 0.56 24.02
C ASP A 230 -5.64 0.56 23.13
N ALA A 231 -5.73 -0.11 21.97
CA ALA A 231 -4.72 -0.13 20.94
C ALA A 231 -4.97 0.98 19.91
N ASP A 232 -4.16 2.04 19.97
CA ASP A 232 -4.17 3.14 19.01
C ASP A 232 -2.97 3.03 18.07
N LEU A 233 -3.23 2.83 16.79
CA LEU A 233 -2.20 2.69 15.76
C LEU A 233 -1.34 3.95 15.57
N THR A 234 -1.80 5.09 16.06
CA THR A 234 -1.04 6.35 16.03
C THR A 234 0.10 6.33 17.05
N PHE A 235 -0.10 5.60 18.16
CA PHE A 235 0.85 5.50 19.26
C PHE A 235 1.39 4.08 19.34
N TYR A 236 2.61 3.89 18.94
CA TYR A 236 3.28 2.60 19.00
C TYR A 236 3.67 2.25 20.44
N ASN A 237 3.17 1.11 20.96
CA ASN A 237 3.29 0.75 22.37
C ASN A 237 4.27 -0.42 22.66
N PHE A 238 4.98 -0.93 21.67
CA PHE A 238 5.97 -2.02 21.88
C PHE A 238 7.35 -1.46 22.28
N THR A 239 7.36 -0.53 23.26
CA THR A 239 8.57 0.20 23.64
C THR A 239 9.57 -0.64 24.43
N ASP A 240 9.09 -1.66 25.15
CA ASP A 240 9.88 -2.41 26.12
C ASP A 240 10.12 -3.86 25.70
N GLY A 241 9.76 -4.23 24.48
CA GLY A 241 9.79 -5.60 24.12
C GLY A 241 9.56 -5.90 22.66
N GLU A 242 9.25 -7.14 22.45
CA GLU A 242 8.96 -7.71 21.15
C GLU A 242 7.46 -7.70 20.92
N SER A 243 7.03 -7.37 19.69
CA SER A 243 5.67 -7.61 19.25
C SER A 243 5.38 -9.11 19.19
N PRO A 244 4.10 -9.54 19.19
CA PRO A 244 3.76 -10.95 19.07
C PRO A 244 4.49 -11.66 17.93
N GLY A 245 4.51 -11.06 16.74
CA GLY A 245 5.17 -11.66 15.57
C GLY A 245 6.68 -11.64 15.65
N SER A 246 7.32 -10.58 16.17
CA SER A 246 8.78 -10.58 16.31
C SER A 246 9.25 -11.59 17.33
N ALA A 247 8.52 -11.76 18.42
CA ALA A 247 8.80 -12.77 19.43
C ALA A 247 8.65 -14.21 18.90
N ALA A 248 7.59 -14.45 18.10
CA ALA A 248 7.29 -15.78 17.58
C ALA A 248 8.22 -16.19 16.43
N TYR A 249 8.51 -15.27 15.50
CA TYR A 249 9.19 -15.60 14.23
C TYR A 249 10.62 -15.09 14.15
N GLY A 250 11.09 -14.35 15.17
CA GLY A 250 12.45 -13.78 15.18
C GLY A 250 12.70 -12.71 14.11
N ASN A 251 11.64 -12.21 13.45
CA ASN A 251 11.75 -11.20 12.40
C ASN A 251 11.53 -9.80 12.96
N PRO A 252 12.57 -8.94 12.96
CA PRO A 252 12.50 -7.60 13.53
C PRO A 252 11.51 -6.67 12.80
N TYR A 253 11.16 -6.94 11.56
CA TYR A 253 10.22 -6.12 10.80
C TYR A 253 8.80 -6.18 11.40
N TYR A 254 8.45 -7.27 12.08
CA TYR A 254 7.19 -7.39 12.81
C TYR A 254 7.16 -6.56 14.10
N ASN A 255 8.25 -5.93 14.50
CA ASN A 255 8.32 -5.00 15.64
C ASN A 255 8.47 -3.54 15.23
N ALA A 256 8.22 -3.18 13.98
CA ALA A 256 8.47 -1.86 13.48
C ALA A 256 7.21 -0.99 13.37
N ARG A 257 7.42 0.31 13.20
CA ARG A 257 6.35 1.33 13.19
C ARG A 257 5.57 1.35 11.89
N HIS A 258 4.24 1.47 11.97
CA HIS A 258 3.36 1.45 10.81
C HIS A 258 3.13 2.81 10.16
N MET A 259 3.19 3.92 10.92
CA MET A 259 2.80 5.22 10.38
C MET A 259 3.74 5.71 9.29
N SER A 260 5.04 5.50 9.45
CA SER A 260 6.01 5.76 8.38
C SER A 260 5.84 4.82 7.21
N SER A 261 5.64 3.52 7.46
CA SER A 261 5.43 2.54 6.38
C SER A 261 4.23 2.89 5.51
N PHE A 262 3.15 3.41 6.08
CA PHE A 262 1.99 3.92 5.32
C PHE A 262 2.31 5.04 4.36
N ALA A 263 3.08 6.04 4.82
CA ALA A 263 3.50 7.13 3.95
C ALA A 263 4.43 6.64 2.84
N MET A 264 5.35 5.75 3.19
CA MET A 264 6.28 5.14 2.25
C MET A 264 5.57 4.28 1.20
N MET A 265 4.51 3.54 1.58
CA MET A 265 3.70 2.78 0.62
C MET A 265 3.07 3.67 -0.45
N LEU A 266 2.52 4.83 -0.07
CA LEU A 266 1.95 5.75 -1.04
C LEU A 266 3.03 6.37 -1.95
N GLY A 267 4.20 6.69 -1.41
CA GLY A 267 5.35 7.15 -2.18
C GLY A 267 5.80 6.15 -3.24
N MET A 268 5.94 4.85 -2.89
CA MET A 268 6.36 3.85 -3.87
C MET A 268 5.33 3.58 -4.96
N ILE A 269 4.02 3.62 -4.66
CA ILE A 269 2.96 3.51 -5.66
C ILE A 269 3.05 4.68 -6.65
N THR A 270 3.22 5.91 -6.17
CA THR A 270 3.30 7.09 -7.04
C THR A 270 4.58 7.13 -7.88
N VAL A 271 5.71 6.62 -7.37
CA VAL A 271 6.94 6.41 -8.16
C VAL A 271 6.67 5.47 -9.33
N GLY A 272 6.02 4.32 -9.07
CA GLY A 272 5.66 3.39 -10.13
C GLY A 272 4.71 3.99 -11.17
N ALA A 273 3.68 4.71 -10.73
CA ALA A 273 2.74 5.41 -11.60
C ALA A 273 3.44 6.49 -12.46
N ALA A 274 4.38 7.24 -11.90
CA ALA A 274 5.16 8.23 -12.63
C ALA A 274 6.06 7.58 -13.70
N TRP A 275 6.66 6.41 -13.43
CA TRP A 275 7.32 5.61 -14.46
C TRP A 275 6.36 5.17 -15.55
N GLY A 276 5.15 4.69 -15.21
CA GLY A 276 4.11 4.35 -16.17
C GLY A 276 3.71 5.54 -17.05
N ALA A 277 3.61 6.74 -16.47
CA ALA A 277 3.37 7.98 -17.21
C ALA A 277 4.51 8.33 -18.17
N LEU A 278 5.76 8.14 -17.75
CA LEU A 278 6.93 8.39 -18.57
C LEU A 278 7.03 7.38 -19.74
N ASP A 279 6.69 6.10 -19.50
CA ASP A 279 6.64 5.08 -20.56
C ASP A 279 5.60 5.44 -21.62
N GLU A 280 4.40 5.88 -21.19
CA GLU A 280 3.37 6.35 -22.11
C GLU A 280 3.80 7.61 -22.87
N TYR A 281 4.43 8.55 -22.18
CA TYR A 281 4.99 9.75 -22.78
C TYR A 281 6.06 9.40 -23.86
N ALA A 282 6.92 8.44 -23.57
CA ALA A 282 7.92 7.95 -24.54
C ALA A 282 7.26 7.36 -25.79
N SER A 283 6.19 6.57 -25.64
CA SER A 283 5.39 6.05 -26.75
C SER A 283 4.84 7.18 -27.61
N LEU A 284 4.30 8.24 -26.98
CA LEU A 284 3.80 9.41 -27.70
C LEU A 284 4.91 10.22 -28.41
N MET A 285 6.11 10.26 -27.87
CA MET A 285 7.26 10.88 -28.55
C MET A 285 7.66 10.13 -29.82
N VAL A 286 7.59 8.80 -29.80
CA VAL A 286 7.93 7.95 -30.96
C VAL A 286 6.84 8.02 -32.03
N THR A 287 5.57 8.09 -31.64
CA THR A 287 4.43 7.96 -32.59
C THR A 287 3.92 9.30 -33.11
N ARG A 288 4.23 10.44 -32.49
CA ARG A 288 3.66 11.74 -32.83
C ARG A 288 4.71 12.76 -33.28
N LYS A 289 4.25 13.73 -34.07
CA LYS A 289 5.02 14.91 -34.48
C LYS A 289 4.67 16.12 -33.64
N THR A 290 5.51 17.16 -33.70
CA THR A 290 5.20 18.50 -33.16
C THR A 290 3.97 19.09 -33.86
N THR A 291 3.21 19.91 -33.14
CA THR A 291 2.00 20.58 -33.67
C THR A 291 2.30 21.92 -34.33
N VAL A 292 3.54 22.38 -34.19
CA VAL A 292 4.03 23.63 -34.81
C VAL A 292 5.24 23.31 -35.72
N PRO A 293 5.50 24.13 -36.75
CA PRO A 293 6.68 23.93 -37.60
C PRO A 293 7.97 23.86 -36.76
N PRO A 294 8.89 22.97 -37.15
CA PRO A 294 9.02 22.26 -38.43
C PRO A 294 8.29 20.91 -38.57
N PHE A 295 7.27 20.57 -37.76
CA PHE A 295 6.45 19.34 -37.82
C PHE A 295 7.30 18.05 -37.82
N ILE A 296 8.32 18.02 -36.99
CA ILE A 296 9.25 16.88 -36.82
C ILE A 296 8.72 15.88 -35.80
N GLN A 297 9.30 14.66 -35.82
CA GLN A 297 9.06 13.66 -34.79
C GLN A 297 9.41 14.25 -33.42
N ARG A 298 8.55 14.04 -32.39
CA ARG A 298 8.80 14.58 -31.04
C ARG A 298 10.14 14.12 -30.43
N THR A 299 10.61 12.93 -30.80
CA THR A 299 11.94 12.44 -30.40
C THR A 299 13.10 13.27 -30.93
N LEU A 300 12.90 14.04 -31.99
CA LEU A 300 13.91 14.94 -32.59
C LEU A 300 13.76 16.40 -32.11
N ASP A 301 12.72 16.71 -31.39
CA ASP A 301 12.45 18.04 -30.88
C ASP A 301 13.16 18.31 -29.55
N PRO A 302 13.97 19.38 -29.44
CA PRO A 302 14.73 19.67 -28.23
C PRO A 302 13.90 19.87 -26.96
N ASP A 303 12.69 20.45 -27.09
CA ASP A 303 11.82 20.69 -25.94
C ASP A 303 11.21 19.40 -25.44
N PHE A 304 10.74 18.53 -26.31
CA PHE A 304 10.24 17.20 -25.91
C PHE A 304 11.36 16.33 -25.31
N GLN A 305 12.60 16.41 -25.83
CA GLN A 305 13.76 15.75 -25.24
C GLN A 305 14.03 16.27 -23.82
N ARG A 306 13.94 17.58 -23.62
CA ARG A 306 14.11 18.24 -22.30
C ARG A 306 13.00 17.81 -21.33
N TYR A 307 11.74 17.80 -21.74
CA TYR A 307 10.63 17.37 -20.87
C TYR A 307 10.81 15.92 -20.41
N TYR A 308 11.10 15.02 -21.35
CA TYR A 308 11.37 13.61 -21.04
C TYR A 308 12.57 13.44 -20.09
N GLY A 309 13.69 14.08 -20.39
CA GLY A 309 14.91 13.98 -19.59
C GLY A 309 14.73 14.52 -18.18
N ALA A 310 14.07 15.68 -18.03
CA ALA A 310 13.77 16.27 -16.73
C ALA A 310 12.88 15.35 -15.89
N ALA A 311 11.77 14.84 -16.46
CA ALA A 311 10.87 13.93 -15.78
C ALA A 311 11.60 12.65 -15.32
N LYS A 312 12.39 12.03 -16.21
CA LYS A 312 13.17 10.83 -15.88
C LYS A 312 14.09 11.04 -14.70
N VAL A 313 14.81 12.17 -14.63
CA VAL A 313 15.72 12.47 -13.51
C VAL A 313 14.93 12.66 -12.20
N GLN A 314 13.78 13.35 -12.23
CA GLN A 314 12.98 13.54 -11.02
C GLN A 314 12.39 12.21 -10.52
N ILE A 315 11.90 11.35 -11.41
CA ILE A 315 11.39 10.02 -11.02
C ILE A 315 12.50 9.17 -10.41
N LEU A 316 13.70 9.17 -11.01
CA LEU A 316 14.88 8.47 -10.44
C LEU A 316 15.22 8.97 -9.04
N LYS A 317 15.19 10.29 -8.81
CA LYS A 317 15.43 10.86 -7.46
C LYS A 317 14.39 10.37 -6.46
N GLY A 318 13.11 10.37 -6.84
CA GLY A 318 12.04 9.86 -5.98
C GLY A 318 12.20 8.35 -5.70
N GLU A 319 12.54 7.55 -6.70
CA GLU A 319 12.78 6.12 -6.52
C GLU A 319 13.97 5.86 -5.59
N TYR A 320 15.08 6.58 -5.76
CA TYR A 320 16.24 6.45 -4.85
C TYR A 320 15.89 6.87 -3.43
N ALA A 321 15.17 7.98 -3.25
CA ALA A 321 14.71 8.40 -1.93
C ALA A 321 13.86 7.32 -1.25
N ILE A 322 12.89 6.75 -1.94
CA ILE A 322 12.05 5.66 -1.41
C ILE A 322 12.88 4.43 -1.06
N ARG A 323 13.79 4.01 -1.93
CA ARG A 323 14.61 2.80 -1.71
C ARG A 323 15.53 2.94 -0.50
N GLU A 324 16.28 4.06 -0.43
CA GLU A 324 17.20 4.31 0.69
C GLU A 324 16.44 4.49 2.02
N THR A 325 15.27 5.11 1.98
CA THR A 325 14.44 5.29 3.18
C THR A 325 13.86 3.97 3.68
N TRP A 326 13.52 3.02 2.79
CA TRP A 326 13.15 1.66 3.21
C TRP A 326 14.32 0.90 3.86
N LEU A 327 15.54 1.03 3.34
CA LEU A 327 16.73 0.45 3.97
C LEU A 327 16.99 1.07 5.35
N GLU A 328 16.78 2.36 5.52
CA GLU A 328 16.86 3.02 6.82
C GLU A 328 15.77 2.52 7.80
N TRP A 329 14.54 2.35 7.32
CA TRP A 329 13.46 1.77 8.10
C TRP A 329 13.80 0.35 8.57
N GLU A 330 14.34 -0.49 7.70
CA GLU A 330 14.82 -1.84 8.01
C GLU A 330 15.96 -1.82 9.04
N ARG A 331 16.90 -0.92 8.88
CA ARG A 331 18.01 -0.72 9.83
C ARG A 331 17.48 -0.35 11.22
N LEU A 332 16.55 0.58 11.30
CA LEU A 332 15.93 1.00 12.56
C LEU A 332 15.15 -0.15 13.20
N ALA A 333 14.37 -0.88 12.44
CA ALA A 333 13.64 -2.05 12.91
C ALA A 333 14.58 -3.12 13.49
N THR A 334 15.67 -3.44 12.76
CA THR A 334 16.64 -4.45 13.16
C THR A 334 17.42 -4.06 14.42
N THR A 335 17.80 -2.78 14.54
CA THR A 335 18.60 -2.31 15.69
C THR A 335 17.78 -2.04 16.94
N SER A 336 16.46 -1.90 16.82
CA SER A 336 15.56 -1.73 17.98
C SER A 336 15.32 -3.03 18.75
N ASN A 337 15.61 -4.18 18.17
CA ASN A 337 15.45 -5.48 18.82
C ASN A 337 16.59 -5.79 19.79
N GLY A 338 16.32 -5.72 21.10
CA GLY A 338 17.03 -6.48 22.12
C GLY A 338 18.18 -5.80 22.85
N ALA A 339 18.53 -4.55 22.60
CA ALA A 339 19.65 -3.89 23.29
C ALA A 339 19.32 -2.50 23.87
N GLY A 340 18.34 -2.44 24.77
CA GLY A 340 18.30 -1.34 25.75
C GLY A 340 17.89 0.05 25.21
N GLY A 341 17.02 0.11 24.25
CA GLY A 341 16.40 1.38 23.80
C GLY A 341 15.79 1.24 22.43
N ASN A 342 14.53 1.66 22.30
CA ASN A 342 13.89 1.74 21.01
C ASN A 342 14.43 2.93 20.23
N ILE A 343 15.38 2.72 19.33
CA ILE A 343 15.91 3.77 18.47
C ILE A 343 14.96 4.12 17.31
N PHE A 344 13.98 3.28 17.03
CA PHE A 344 12.90 3.61 16.11
C PHE A 344 11.81 4.40 16.86
N ASP A 345 12.18 5.58 17.30
CA ASP A 345 11.33 6.50 18.05
C ASP A 345 10.35 7.28 17.17
N ASP A 346 9.56 8.14 17.79
CA ASP A 346 8.57 8.99 17.11
C ASP A 346 9.22 9.99 16.14
N GLN A 347 10.45 10.43 16.42
CA GLN A 347 11.18 11.34 15.55
C GLN A 347 11.60 10.66 14.26
N ALA A 348 12.20 9.47 14.37
CA ALA A 348 12.61 8.66 13.23
C ALA A 348 11.40 8.24 12.38
N ASP A 349 10.30 7.79 13.01
CA ASP A 349 9.07 7.42 12.33
C ASP A 349 8.47 8.60 11.54
N ASN A 350 8.41 9.78 12.16
CA ASN A 350 7.90 10.99 11.51
C ASN A 350 8.78 11.41 10.33
N LEU A 351 10.11 11.38 10.48
CA LEU A 351 11.06 11.78 9.42
C LEU A 351 10.95 10.86 8.20
N ILE A 352 10.93 9.54 8.40
CA ILE A 352 10.72 8.55 7.34
C ILE A 352 9.38 8.80 6.64
N GLY A 353 8.31 8.99 7.41
CA GLY A 353 6.98 9.29 6.87
C GLY A 353 6.94 10.56 6.03
N CYS A 354 7.72 11.60 6.39
CA CYS A 354 7.84 12.83 5.59
C CYS A 354 8.45 12.56 4.22
N VAL A 355 9.51 11.75 4.12
CA VAL A 355 10.11 11.41 2.82
C VAL A 355 9.08 10.74 1.92
N GLY A 356 8.30 9.78 2.42
CA GLY A 356 7.24 9.13 1.63
C GLY A 356 6.19 10.11 1.12
N ARG A 357 5.77 11.08 1.97
CA ARG A 357 4.78 12.12 1.59
C ARG A 357 5.32 13.08 0.55
N ASP A 358 6.57 13.49 0.68
CA ASP A 358 7.21 14.40 -0.27
C ASP A 358 7.38 13.74 -1.63
N VAL A 359 7.91 12.52 -1.66
CA VAL A 359 8.04 11.77 -2.92
C VAL A 359 6.69 11.60 -3.61
N MET A 360 5.62 11.34 -2.86
CA MET A 360 4.27 11.24 -3.43
C MET A 360 3.86 12.51 -4.16
N LEU A 361 4.10 13.69 -3.58
CA LEU A 361 3.77 14.99 -4.17
C LEU A 361 4.71 15.35 -5.32
N ASP A 362 6.01 15.09 -5.17
CA ASP A 362 6.99 15.30 -6.24
C ASP A 362 6.64 14.49 -7.51
N MET A 363 6.19 13.25 -7.34
CA MET A 363 5.77 12.42 -8.47
C MET A 363 4.48 12.94 -9.12
N TRP A 364 3.57 13.49 -8.33
CA TRP A 364 2.41 14.19 -8.86
C TRP A 364 2.80 15.40 -9.72
N ASP A 365 3.73 16.21 -9.24
CA ASP A 365 4.22 17.38 -10.00
C ASP A 365 4.88 16.95 -11.32
N VAL A 366 5.66 15.87 -11.33
CA VAL A 366 6.24 15.33 -12.56
C VAL A 366 5.16 14.94 -13.58
N VAL A 367 4.12 14.25 -13.13
CA VAL A 367 3.02 13.82 -14.03
C VAL A 367 2.25 15.04 -14.55
N GLN A 368 2.03 16.07 -13.72
CA GLN A 368 1.42 17.33 -14.18
C GLN A 368 2.26 18.05 -15.24
N GLU A 369 3.56 18.13 -15.06
CA GLU A 369 4.45 18.78 -16.03
C GLU A 369 4.45 18.06 -17.39
N LEU A 370 4.50 16.73 -17.40
CA LEU A 370 4.36 15.95 -18.63
C LEU A 370 2.99 16.14 -19.27
N TYR A 371 1.92 16.19 -18.47
CA TYR A 371 0.55 16.38 -18.96
C TYR A 371 0.38 17.66 -19.79
N LYS A 372 1.05 18.75 -19.41
CA LYS A 372 1.00 20.02 -20.13
C LYS A 372 1.51 19.94 -21.58
N THR A 373 2.27 18.89 -21.90
CA THR A 373 2.96 18.74 -23.18
C THR A 373 2.52 17.53 -24.00
N ILE A 374 1.71 16.59 -23.45
CA ILE A 374 1.29 15.38 -24.18
C ILE A 374 0.35 15.66 -25.35
N GLY A 375 -0.45 16.72 -25.27
CA GLY A 375 -1.45 17.09 -26.25
C GLY A 375 -2.83 16.46 -25.99
N SER A 376 -3.90 17.16 -26.39
CA SER A 376 -5.30 16.84 -26.05
C SER A 376 -5.76 15.44 -26.44
N ALA A 377 -5.25 14.86 -27.52
CA ALA A 377 -5.63 13.50 -27.90
C ALA A 377 -5.16 12.42 -26.93
N ALA A 378 -4.06 12.64 -26.18
CA ALA A 378 -3.58 11.70 -25.15
C ALA A 378 -4.27 11.93 -23.80
N SER A 379 -5.02 13.02 -23.65
CA SER A 379 -5.84 13.34 -22.48
C SER A 379 -7.33 13.05 -22.70
N THR A 380 -7.68 12.37 -23.79
CA THR A 380 -9.05 11.89 -24.02
C THR A 380 -9.40 10.83 -23.00
N LYS A 381 -10.63 10.88 -22.48
CA LYS A 381 -11.12 9.91 -21.48
C LYS A 381 -10.96 8.47 -21.99
N GLY A 382 -10.33 7.62 -21.17
CA GLY A 382 -10.03 6.24 -21.48
C GLY A 382 -8.60 5.98 -21.99
N GLU A 383 -7.86 7.02 -22.34
CA GLU A 383 -6.43 6.90 -22.67
C GLU A 383 -5.61 6.59 -21.41
N ARG A 384 -4.49 5.89 -21.60
CA ARG A 384 -3.66 5.45 -20.47
C ARG A 384 -3.12 6.63 -19.65
N TYR A 385 -2.59 7.67 -20.33
CA TYR A 385 -2.05 8.82 -19.62
C TYR A 385 -3.13 9.59 -18.84
N GLU A 386 -4.30 9.76 -19.41
CA GLU A 386 -5.46 10.41 -18.76
C GLU A 386 -5.84 9.67 -17.48
N ARG A 387 -5.87 8.35 -17.50
CA ARG A 387 -6.15 7.52 -16.32
C ARG A 387 -5.09 7.69 -15.24
N ILE A 388 -3.80 7.58 -15.59
CA ILE A 388 -2.70 7.82 -14.65
C ILE A 388 -2.80 9.21 -14.02
N PHE A 389 -3.10 10.23 -14.81
CA PHE A 389 -3.27 11.60 -14.30
C PHE A 389 -4.41 11.71 -13.28
N ARG A 390 -5.57 11.11 -13.54
CA ARG A 390 -6.71 11.12 -12.60
C ARG A 390 -6.37 10.34 -11.32
N ASP A 391 -5.73 9.20 -11.44
CA ASP A 391 -5.33 8.38 -10.30
C ASP A 391 -4.33 9.13 -9.40
N MET A 392 -3.32 9.77 -10.00
CA MET A 392 -2.36 10.59 -9.28
C MET A 392 -3.00 11.83 -8.63
N ALA A 393 -3.96 12.48 -9.32
CA ALA A 393 -4.71 13.59 -8.75
C ALA A 393 -5.56 13.17 -7.55
N GLN A 394 -6.23 12.02 -7.65
CA GLN A 394 -6.99 11.44 -6.54
C GLN A 394 -6.09 11.10 -5.34
N ALA A 395 -4.93 10.52 -5.60
CA ALA A 395 -3.95 10.19 -4.58
C ALA A 395 -3.37 11.44 -3.89
N ALA A 396 -3.07 12.49 -4.65
CA ALA A 396 -2.59 13.77 -4.08
C ALA A 396 -3.62 14.43 -3.15
N GLY A 397 -4.92 14.16 -3.34
CA GLY A 397 -6.01 14.56 -2.44
C GLY A 397 -6.20 13.65 -1.21
N HIS A 398 -5.44 12.58 -1.06
CA HIS A 398 -5.54 11.66 0.06
C HIS A 398 -5.16 12.34 1.39
N ARG A 399 -5.69 11.82 2.51
CA ARG A 399 -5.40 12.35 3.86
C ARG A 399 -3.91 12.40 4.20
N ASN A 400 -3.14 11.41 3.76
CA ASN A 400 -1.73 11.27 4.12
C ASN A 400 -0.87 12.49 3.70
N PRO A 401 -0.87 12.96 2.42
CA PRO A 401 -0.13 14.18 2.06
C PRO A 401 -0.64 15.43 2.77
N GLN A 402 -1.90 15.50 3.18
CA GLN A 402 -2.42 16.63 3.96
C GLN A 402 -1.79 16.77 5.35
N LEU A 403 -1.19 15.71 5.89
CA LEU A 403 -0.48 15.73 7.16
C LEU A 403 0.93 16.31 7.05
N LYS A 404 1.42 16.62 5.87
CA LYS A 404 2.80 17.06 5.60
C LYS A 404 3.23 18.24 6.44
N ASP A 405 2.44 19.32 6.47
CA ASP A 405 2.78 20.53 7.20
C ASP A 405 2.85 20.32 8.72
N MET A 406 2.00 19.47 9.26
CA MET A 406 2.05 19.08 10.66
C MET A 406 3.31 18.26 10.94
N ALA A 407 3.63 17.32 10.08
CA ALA A 407 4.81 16.47 10.21
C ALA A 407 6.12 17.26 10.14
N TYR A 408 6.20 18.26 9.26
CA TYR A 408 7.36 19.19 9.21
C TYR A 408 7.52 20.01 10.49
N ARG A 409 6.40 20.47 11.08
CA ARG A 409 6.46 21.16 12.38
C ARG A 409 6.97 20.25 13.49
N PHE A 410 6.63 18.97 13.45
CA PHE A 410 7.13 17.99 14.42
C PHE A 410 8.62 17.79 14.29
N ILE A 411 9.18 17.67 13.08
CA ILE A 411 10.64 17.60 12.87
C ILE A 411 11.33 18.78 13.56
N ALA A 412 10.88 20.01 13.28
CA ALA A 412 11.48 21.19 13.88
C ALA A 412 11.31 21.22 15.41
N LYS A 413 10.14 20.81 15.93
CA LYS A 413 9.92 20.74 17.38
C LYS A 413 10.85 19.74 18.06
N ASP A 414 11.02 18.56 17.45
CA ASP A 414 11.92 17.53 17.95
C ASP A 414 13.38 18.04 17.97
N ASP A 415 13.87 18.64 16.89
CA ASP A 415 15.23 19.17 16.78
C ASP A 415 15.53 20.30 17.79
N PHE A 416 14.53 21.11 18.11
CA PHE A 416 14.65 22.20 19.06
C PHE A 416 14.19 21.90 20.48
N GLY A 417 13.79 20.66 20.76
CA GLY A 417 13.32 20.23 22.08
C GLY A 417 11.99 20.88 22.52
N VAL A 418 11.12 21.22 21.57
CA VAL A 418 9.80 21.82 21.82
C VAL A 418 8.72 20.71 21.83
N PRO A 419 7.81 20.65 22.81
CA PRO A 419 6.75 19.66 22.81
C PRO A 419 5.91 19.67 21.53
N ARG A 420 5.54 18.48 21.03
CA ARG A 420 4.71 18.35 19.82
C ARG A 420 3.30 18.88 20.00
N PHE A 421 2.72 18.72 21.22
CA PHE A 421 1.37 19.11 21.61
C PHE A 421 1.40 19.99 22.87
#